data_482893c63a036afb15cb275aea7fb350
#
_entry.id   482893c63a036afb15cb275aea7fb350
#
_cell.length_a   1.000
_cell.length_b   1.000
_cell.length_c   1.000
_cell.angle_alpha   90.00
_cell.angle_beta   90.00
_cell.angle_gamma   90.00
#
_symmetry.space_group_name_H-M   'P 1'
#
loop_
_entity.id
_entity.type
_entity.pdbx_description
1 polymer ?
#
loop_
_entity_poly.entity_id
_entity_poly.type
_entity_poly.pdbx_seq_one_letter_code
_entity_poly.pdbx_strand_id
1 'polypeptide(L)'
;MELKELLDKCINDRLIDLTISGQKVKDEEGVMRVKIRPVQLKDGIKYQASEFVGRKVLHTNYSEEEIKTRITEYMENTFKQAQFNMTDATATVLSSKKGACTCKYKRLTQIKSQNDMSHNRTKTYILKEGEKVDFLVDLGVMTKEGAIVRTRYDKFRQINRFLEFIEDILPQLDKDKEQTIIDFGCGKSYLTFAMYYYLKVLKGYNIRIIGLDLKKDVIEHCNQLRTKYGYDRLDFYEGDIASYKGVDSVDMVVTLHACDTATDYALAKAVKWGAKVILSVPCCQHEANRTIADDTLAPVMDYGILKERFAAIATDGARAKLLESKGYQTQILEFIDMEHTPKNLLIRAVKTGKPDAGAYKEVLDMSEALNIDLTLKKLLED
;
A
#
# COMPACT_ATOMS: atom_id res chain seq x y z
N MET A 1 21.96 -27.55 -19.20
CA MET A 1 22.28 -26.24 -19.81
C MET A 1 23.41 -25.63 -19.00
N GLU A 2 24.49 -25.27 -19.64
CA GLU A 2 25.61 -24.59 -19.02
C GLU A 2 25.29 -23.15 -18.66
N LEU A 3 26.06 -22.55 -17.73
CA LEU A 3 25.83 -21.18 -17.29
C LEU A 3 25.94 -20.19 -18.45
N LYS A 4 26.92 -20.36 -19.34
CA LYS A 4 27.12 -19.51 -20.52
C LYS A 4 25.90 -19.52 -21.45
N GLU A 5 25.36 -20.68 -21.76
CA GLU A 5 24.16 -20.81 -22.60
C GLU A 5 22.92 -20.16 -21.95
N LEU A 6 22.84 -20.23 -20.60
CA LEU A 6 21.75 -19.57 -19.88
C LEU A 6 21.89 -18.06 -19.95
N LEU A 7 23.10 -17.51 -19.75
CA LEU A 7 23.36 -16.07 -19.82
C LEU A 7 23.01 -15.51 -21.19
N ASP A 8 23.39 -16.20 -22.29
CA ASP A 8 23.04 -15.79 -23.64
C ASP A 8 21.52 -15.77 -23.89
N LYS A 9 20.76 -16.64 -23.22
CA LYS A 9 19.30 -16.64 -23.28
C LYS A 9 18.62 -15.59 -22.43
N CYS A 10 19.23 -15.19 -21.32
CA CYS A 10 18.58 -14.35 -20.28
C CYS A 10 19.04 -12.90 -20.29
N ILE A 11 20.29 -12.61 -20.72
CA ILE A 11 20.82 -11.25 -20.77
C ILE A 11 20.48 -10.65 -22.14
N ASN A 12 19.29 -10.06 -22.24
CA ASN A 12 18.79 -9.40 -23.45
C ASN A 12 17.63 -8.44 -23.07
N ASP A 13 16.93 -7.89 -24.03
CA ASP A 13 15.80 -6.96 -23.88
C ASP A 13 14.62 -7.50 -23.07
N ARG A 14 14.46 -8.84 -22.98
CA ARG A 14 13.39 -9.49 -22.20
C ARG A 14 13.70 -9.60 -20.71
N LEU A 15 14.93 -9.30 -20.27
CA LEU A 15 15.29 -9.32 -18.85
C LEU A 15 14.54 -8.22 -18.10
N ILE A 16 13.84 -8.58 -17.04
CA ILE A 16 13.21 -7.63 -16.11
C ILE A 16 14.21 -7.28 -15.00
N ASP A 17 14.70 -8.29 -14.30
CA ASP A 17 15.72 -8.17 -13.27
C ASP A 17 16.44 -9.52 -13.02
N LEU A 18 17.61 -9.41 -12.40
CA LEU A 18 18.39 -10.53 -11.91
C LEU A 18 18.83 -10.23 -10.46
N THR A 19 18.62 -11.16 -9.57
CA THR A 19 19.12 -11.09 -8.19
C THR A 19 20.12 -12.23 -7.95
N ILE A 20 21.34 -11.87 -7.51
CA ILE A 20 22.41 -12.80 -7.09
C ILE A 20 22.58 -12.67 -5.59
N SER A 21 22.55 -13.79 -4.86
CA SER A 21 22.58 -13.80 -3.40
C SER A 21 23.08 -15.12 -2.83
N GLY A 22 23.20 -15.16 -1.47
CA GLY A 22 23.68 -16.33 -0.77
C GLY A 22 25.19 -16.50 -0.90
N GLN A 23 25.98 -15.73 -0.15
CA GLN A 23 27.45 -15.83 -0.15
C GLN A 23 27.93 -17.28 0.12
N LYS A 24 28.96 -17.74 -0.59
CA LYS A 24 29.61 -19.03 -0.36
C LYS A 24 30.36 -19.04 0.96
N VAL A 25 31.02 -17.95 1.27
CA VAL A 25 31.69 -17.66 2.55
C VAL A 25 31.04 -16.39 3.09
N LYS A 26 30.62 -16.43 4.35
CA LYS A 26 29.98 -15.24 4.97
C LYS A 26 31.04 -14.15 5.13
N ASP A 27 30.82 -13.02 4.48
CA ASP A 27 31.66 -11.82 4.55
C ASP A 27 30.72 -10.60 4.69
N GLU A 28 30.74 -10.00 5.89
CA GLU A 28 29.87 -8.87 6.24
C GLU A 28 30.39 -7.54 5.67
N GLU A 29 31.68 -7.46 5.33
CA GLU A 29 32.28 -6.30 4.68
C GLU A 29 32.28 -6.40 3.16
N GLY A 30 32.07 -7.59 2.61
CA GLY A 30 32.00 -7.86 1.19
C GLY A 30 30.62 -7.64 0.58
N VAL A 31 30.49 -8.01 -0.69
CA VAL A 31 29.21 -7.91 -1.42
C VAL A 31 28.23 -8.97 -0.91
N MET A 32 27.16 -8.53 -0.25
CA MET A 32 26.13 -9.41 0.32
C MET A 32 25.09 -9.86 -0.73
N ARG A 33 24.83 -9.03 -1.71
CA ARG A 33 23.82 -9.26 -2.78
C ARG A 33 24.09 -8.35 -3.96
N VAL A 34 23.77 -8.81 -5.16
CA VAL A 34 23.79 -7.98 -6.37
C VAL A 34 22.41 -8.02 -7.02
N LYS A 35 21.91 -6.85 -7.40
CA LYS A 35 20.72 -6.73 -8.27
C LYS A 35 21.14 -6.13 -9.61
N ILE A 36 20.71 -6.75 -10.71
CA ILE A 36 21.02 -6.31 -12.06
C ILE A 36 19.72 -6.08 -12.83
N ARG A 37 19.64 -4.98 -13.56
CA ARG A 37 18.52 -4.66 -14.45
C ARG A 37 18.99 -4.01 -15.72
N PRO A 38 18.30 -4.19 -16.85
CA PRO A 38 18.55 -3.39 -18.05
C PRO A 38 18.14 -1.93 -17.82
N VAL A 39 18.92 -1.01 -18.37
CA VAL A 39 18.68 0.43 -18.36
C VAL A 39 18.97 0.99 -19.74
N GLN A 40 18.09 1.87 -20.24
CA GLN A 40 18.29 2.57 -21.49
C GLN A 40 19.15 3.81 -21.25
N LEU A 41 20.33 3.87 -21.84
CA LEU A 41 21.21 5.05 -21.87
C LEU A 41 21.25 5.64 -23.28
N LYS A 42 21.94 6.77 -23.43
CA LYS A 42 22.09 7.46 -24.73
C LYS A 42 22.80 6.60 -25.78
N ASP A 43 23.69 5.74 -25.34
CA ASP A 43 24.53 4.82 -26.13
C ASP A 43 23.98 3.39 -26.22
N GLY A 44 22.72 3.19 -25.87
CA GLY A 44 22.03 1.88 -25.95
C GLY A 44 21.67 1.27 -24.60
N ILE A 45 21.27 0.00 -24.64
CA ILE A 45 20.92 -0.76 -23.43
C ILE A 45 22.21 -1.14 -22.70
N LYS A 46 22.27 -0.81 -21.41
CA LYS A 46 23.29 -1.24 -20.46
C LYS A 46 22.64 -2.05 -19.33
N TYR A 47 23.44 -2.76 -18.56
CA TYR A 47 22.99 -3.54 -17.40
C TYR A 47 23.53 -2.91 -16.14
N GLN A 48 22.64 -2.27 -15.38
CA GLN A 48 23.01 -1.64 -14.11
C GLN A 48 23.06 -2.70 -13.01
N ALA A 49 24.25 -2.94 -12.48
CA ALA A 49 24.47 -3.74 -11.29
C ALA A 49 24.46 -2.85 -10.04
N SER A 50 23.67 -3.24 -9.05
CA SER A 50 23.61 -2.63 -7.72
C SER A 50 24.20 -3.64 -6.73
N GLU A 51 25.41 -3.39 -6.28
CA GLU A 51 26.14 -4.20 -5.30
C GLU A 51 25.87 -3.69 -3.89
N PHE A 52 25.36 -4.55 -3.03
CA PHE A 52 25.05 -4.22 -1.62
C PHE A 52 26.23 -4.64 -0.75
N VAL A 53 27.00 -3.66 -0.24
CA VAL A 53 28.20 -3.83 0.57
C VAL A 53 27.98 -3.17 1.93
N GLY A 54 27.77 -3.94 2.98
CA GLY A 54 27.40 -3.41 4.29
C GLY A 54 26.16 -2.48 4.19
N ARG A 55 26.32 -1.20 4.57
CA ARG A 55 25.27 -0.18 4.48
C ARG A 55 25.29 0.64 3.17
N LYS A 56 26.23 0.33 2.26
CA LYS A 56 26.37 1.07 0.99
C LYS A 56 25.83 0.26 -0.17
N VAL A 57 25.34 0.98 -1.21
CA VAL A 57 24.97 0.39 -2.49
C VAL A 57 25.82 1.06 -3.56
N LEU A 58 26.59 0.25 -4.28
CA LEU A 58 27.42 0.69 -5.39
C LEU A 58 26.68 0.38 -6.70
N HIS A 59 26.65 1.35 -7.62
CA HIS A 59 26.00 1.19 -8.91
C HIS A 59 27.05 1.26 -10.02
N THR A 60 27.04 0.25 -10.89
CA THR A 60 27.91 0.22 -12.08
C THR A 60 27.08 -0.21 -13.29
N ASN A 61 27.31 0.44 -14.43
CA ASN A 61 26.64 0.11 -15.69
C ASN A 61 27.62 -0.67 -16.57
N TYR A 62 27.19 -1.82 -17.05
CA TYR A 62 27.97 -2.74 -17.86
C TYR A 62 27.34 -2.90 -19.25
N SER A 63 28.17 -3.20 -20.27
CA SER A 63 27.69 -3.75 -21.52
C SER A 63 27.17 -5.19 -21.33
N GLU A 64 26.57 -5.76 -22.36
CA GLU A 64 26.04 -7.14 -22.32
C GLU A 64 27.19 -8.15 -22.04
N GLU A 65 28.31 -8.03 -22.70
CA GLU A 65 29.44 -8.96 -22.53
C GLU A 65 30.12 -8.79 -21.17
N GLU A 66 30.29 -7.57 -20.69
CA GLU A 66 30.89 -7.30 -19.38
C GLU A 66 29.99 -7.87 -18.24
N ILE A 67 28.68 -7.70 -18.34
CA ILE A 67 27.78 -8.20 -17.29
C ILE A 67 27.71 -9.73 -17.28
N LYS A 68 27.75 -10.41 -18.43
CA LYS A 68 27.85 -11.87 -18.49
C LYS A 68 29.11 -12.38 -17.82
N THR A 69 30.23 -11.74 -18.07
CA THR A 69 31.52 -12.06 -17.42
C THR A 69 31.42 -11.86 -15.90
N ARG A 70 30.86 -10.72 -15.48
CA ARG A 70 30.73 -10.40 -14.06
C ARG A 70 29.79 -11.35 -13.31
N ILE A 71 28.68 -11.75 -13.93
CA ILE A 71 27.77 -12.76 -13.37
C ILE A 71 28.48 -14.11 -13.20
N THR A 72 29.28 -14.51 -14.18
CA THR A 72 30.05 -15.76 -14.12
C THR A 72 31.03 -15.74 -12.94
N GLU A 73 31.81 -14.66 -12.77
CA GLU A 73 32.71 -14.47 -11.64
C GLU A 73 31.98 -14.56 -10.28
N TYR A 74 30.82 -13.90 -10.15
CA TYR A 74 30.00 -13.96 -8.95
C TYR A 74 29.55 -15.39 -8.64
N MET A 75 29.09 -16.12 -9.63
CA MET A 75 28.58 -17.48 -9.43
C MET A 75 29.71 -18.49 -9.16
N GLU A 76 30.86 -18.30 -9.75
CA GLU A 76 32.02 -19.17 -9.51
C GLU A 76 32.67 -18.95 -8.14
N ASN A 77 32.76 -17.68 -7.71
CA ASN A 77 33.61 -17.35 -6.56
C ASN A 77 32.81 -16.92 -5.31
N THR A 78 31.71 -16.15 -5.46
CA THR A 78 31.14 -15.41 -4.35
C THR A 78 29.79 -15.96 -3.90
N PHE A 79 28.88 -16.27 -4.84
CA PHE A 79 27.48 -16.54 -4.52
C PHE A 79 27.03 -17.96 -4.86
N LYS A 80 26.00 -18.42 -4.14
CA LYS A 80 25.40 -19.75 -4.31
C LYS A 80 24.23 -19.77 -5.27
N GLN A 81 23.55 -18.61 -5.48
CA GLN A 81 22.33 -18.58 -6.30
C GLN A 81 22.17 -17.29 -7.08
N ALA A 82 21.56 -17.42 -8.27
CA ALA A 82 21.09 -16.32 -9.07
C ALA A 82 19.68 -16.63 -9.58
N GLN A 83 18.78 -15.62 -9.54
CA GLN A 83 17.41 -15.72 -10.01
C GLN A 83 17.14 -14.66 -11.06
N PHE A 84 16.78 -15.11 -12.25
CA PHE A 84 16.44 -14.28 -13.41
C PHE A 84 14.92 -14.19 -13.55
N ASN A 85 14.40 -13.00 -13.65
CA ASN A 85 13.03 -12.71 -14.03
C ASN A 85 13.02 -12.09 -15.42
N MET A 86 12.29 -12.70 -16.34
CA MET A 86 12.15 -12.22 -17.70
C MET A 86 10.66 -12.00 -18.01
N THR A 87 10.36 -11.31 -19.07
CA THR A 87 8.98 -11.09 -19.52
C THR A 87 8.24 -12.39 -19.82
N ASP A 88 8.93 -13.39 -20.37
CA ASP A 88 8.36 -14.66 -20.86
C ASP A 88 8.90 -15.91 -20.13
N ALA A 89 9.84 -15.74 -19.20
CA ALA A 89 10.48 -16.86 -18.50
C ALA A 89 11.02 -16.48 -17.12
N THR A 90 11.39 -17.51 -16.37
CA THR A 90 12.24 -17.39 -15.18
C THR A 90 13.40 -18.37 -15.27
N ALA A 91 14.56 -18.01 -14.70
CA ALA A 91 15.65 -18.95 -14.61
C ALA A 91 16.32 -18.88 -13.23
N THR A 92 16.85 -19.99 -12.79
CA THR A 92 17.55 -20.10 -11.51
C THR A 92 18.89 -20.82 -11.72
N VAL A 93 19.93 -20.24 -11.18
CA VAL A 93 21.27 -20.84 -11.12
C VAL A 93 21.60 -21.15 -9.67
N LEU A 94 22.03 -22.37 -9.40
CA LEU A 94 22.59 -22.78 -8.11
C LEU A 94 24.04 -23.15 -8.32
N SER A 95 24.93 -22.52 -7.54
CA SER A 95 26.38 -22.80 -7.58
C SER A 95 26.80 -23.60 -6.35
N SER A 96 27.58 -24.66 -6.57
CA SER A 96 28.21 -25.41 -5.51
C SER A 96 29.36 -24.62 -4.86
N LYS A 97 29.88 -25.11 -3.73
CA LYS A 97 31.07 -24.51 -3.09
C LYS A 97 32.30 -24.51 -4.00
N LYS A 98 32.37 -25.47 -4.94
CA LYS A 98 33.48 -25.62 -5.91
C LYS A 98 33.25 -24.86 -7.22
N GLY A 99 32.17 -24.05 -7.35
CA GLY A 99 31.88 -23.24 -8.53
C GLY A 99 31.03 -23.92 -9.60
N ALA A 100 30.76 -25.23 -9.50
CA ALA A 100 29.91 -25.93 -10.46
C ALA A 100 28.45 -25.39 -10.40
N CYS A 101 27.92 -24.94 -11.54
CA CYS A 101 26.60 -24.36 -11.65
C CYS A 101 25.56 -25.34 -12.19
N THR A 102 24.39 -25.36 -11.56
CA THR A 102 23.19 -26.06 -12.07
C THR A 102 22.16 -25.01 -12.50
N CYS A 103 21.76 -25.03 -13.77
CA CYS A 103 20.87 -24.04 -14.37
C CYS A 103 19.50 -24.64 -14.68
N LYS A 104 18.43 -23.96 -14.24
CA LYS A 104 17.03 -24.30 -14.58
C LYS A 104 16.40 -23.12 -15.28
N TYR A 105 15.71 -23.37 -16.39
CA TYR A 105 14.97 -22.37 -17.18
C TYR A 105 13.52 -22.83 -17.33
N LYS A 106 12.56 -21.94 -17.03
CA LYS A 106 11.12 -22.22 -17.11
C LYS A 106 10.40 -21.10 -17.86
N ARG A 107 9.72 -21.44 -18.95
CA ARG A 107 8.83 -20.50 -19.62
C ARG A 107 7.58 -20.23 -18.79
N LEU A 108 7.09 -18.99 -18.84
CA LEU A 108 5.85 -18.57 -18.20
C LEU A 108 4.66 -18.81 -19.15
N THR A 109 3.52 -19.15 -18.58
CA THR A 109 2.25 -19.30 -19.31
C THR A 109 1.61 -17.93 -19.63
N GLN A 110 1.95 -16.89 -18.88
CA GLN A 110 1.51 -15.52 -19.12
C GLN A 110 2.72 -14.61 -19.25
N ILE A 111 2.73 -13.75 -20.26
CA ILE A 111 3.79 -12.78 -20.50
C ILE A 111 3.63 -11.64 -19.48
N LYS A 112 4.70 -11.34 -18.75
CA LYS A 112 4.75 -10.17 -17.84
C LYS A 112 5.02 -8.90 -18.65
N SER A 113 4.47 -7.78 -18.20
CA SER A 113 4.82 -6.47 -18.77
C SER A 113 6.31 -6.19 -18.57
N GLN A 114 6.94 -5.61 -19.59
CA GLN A 114 8.33 -5.15 -19.50
C GLN A 114 8.40 -3.97 -18.52
N ASN A 115 9.39 -3.97 -17.65
CA ASN A 115 9.64 -2.83 -16.76
C ASN A 115 10.16 -1.62 -17.56
N ASP A 116 9.81 -0.43 -17.09
CA ASP A 116 10.42 0.82 -17.56
C ASP A 116 11.95 0.72 -17.43
N MET A 117 12.64 0.77 -18.57
CA MET A 117 14.11 0.71 -18.66
C MET A 117 14.77 2.08 -18.42
N SER A 118 14.01 3.12 -18.04
CA SER A 118 14.59 4.42 -17.76
C SER A 118 15.67 4.36 -16.67
N HIS A 119 16.78 5.04 -16.87
CA HIS A 119 17.90 5.08 -15.93
C HIS A 119 17.48 5.69 -14.59
N ASN A 120 16.71 6.78 -14.64
CA ASN A 120 16.04 7.38 -13.49
C ASN A 120 14.61 6.87 -13.47
N ARG A 121 14.31 5.89 -12.62
CA ARG A 121 12.92 5.50 -12.36
C ARG A 121 12.21 6.67 -11.68
N THR A 122 11.49 7.45 -12.47
CA THR A 122 10.47 8.33 -11.93
C THR A 122 9.28 7.46 -11.55
N LYS A 123 8.81 7.60 -10.31
CA LYS A 123 7.59 6.91 -9.87
C LYS A 123 6.45 7.33 -10.81
N THR A 124 5.83 6.37 -11.48
CA THR A 124 4.66 6.64 -12.32
C THR A 124 3.47 6.86 -11.38
N TYR A 125 2.97 8.07 -11.34
CA TYR A 125 1.80 8.43 -10.57
C TYR A 125 0.52 8.17 -11.36
N ILE A 126 -0.58 7.84 -10.67
CA ILE A 126 -1.91 7.67 -11.26
C ILE A 126 -2.41 9.01 -11.80
N LEU A 127 -2.30 10.07 -10.99
CA LEU A 127 -2.49 11.45 -11.46
C LEU A 127 -1.14 11.96 -11.92
N LYS A 128 -1.05 12.42 -13.16
CA LYS A 128 0.24 12.78 -13.77
C LYS A 128 0.44 14.29 -13.78
N GLU A 129 1.69 14.70 -13.69
CA GLU A 129 2.08 16.06 -14.01
C GLU A 129 1.86 16.34 -15.51
N GLY A 130 1.37 17.53 -15.84
CA GLY A 130 1.03 17.93 -17.21
C GLY A 130 -0.44 17.66 -17.58
N GLU A 131 -1.16 16.82 -16.84
CA GLU A 131 -2.59 16.58 -17.02
C GLU A 131 -3.37 17.39 -15.98
N LYS A 132 -4.07 18.46 -16.42
CA LYS A 132 -4.81 19.34 -15.53
C LYS A 132 -5.97 18.60 -14.84
N VAL A 133 -6.01 18.69 -13.51
CA VAL A 133 -7.07 18.13 -12.67
C VAL A 133 -7.65 19.24 -11.80
N ASP A 134 -8.90 19.61 -12.02
CA ASP A 134 -9.49 20.83 -11.44
C ASP A 134 -9.48 20.85 -9.90
N PHE A 135 -9.78 19.72 -9.22
CA PHE A 135 -9.74 19.68 -7.77
C PHE A 135 -8.31 19.84 -7.22
N LEU A 136 -7.25 19.41 -7.95
CA LEU A 136 -5.87 19.65 -7.56
C LEU A 136 -5.46 21.10 -7.72
N VAL A 137 -6.03 21.79 -8.72
CA VAL A 137 -5.81 23.23 -8.92
C VAL A 137 -6.42 24.02 -7.77
N ASP A 138 -7.66 23.74 -7.42
CA ASP A 138 -8.37 24.42 -6.31
C ASP A 138 -7.72 24.13 -4.94
N LEU A 139 -7.12 22.96 -4.76
CA LEU A 139 -6.31 22.65 -3.59
C LEU A 139 -4.94 23.35 -3.54
N GLY A 140 -4.56 24.03 -4.63
CA GLY A 140 -3.23 24.63 -4.77
C GLY A 140 -2.11 23.60 -4.87
N VAL A 141 -2.42 22.36 -5.23
CA VAL A 141 -1.45 21.27 -5.45
C VAL A 141 -0.92 21.30 -6.90
N MET A 142 -1.76 21.77 -7.82
CA MET A 142 -1.45 21.85 -9.25
C MET A 142 -1.70 23.27 -9.76
N THR A 143 -0.91 23.72 -10.73
CA THR A 143 -1.17 24.96 -11.43
C THR A 143 -2.26 24.80 -12.50
N LYS A 144 -2.76 25.90 -13.05
CA LYS A 144 -3.75 25.86 -14.15
C LYS A 144 -3.21 25.19 -15.42
N GLU A 145 -1.90 25.17 -15.57
CA GLU A 145 -1.16 24.56 -16.70
C GLU A 145 -0.85 23.06 -16.46
N GLY A 146 -1.23 22.53 -15.28
CA GLY A 146 -1.01 21.11 -14.94
C GLY A 146 0.31 20.80 -14.25
N ALA A 147 1.16 21.78 -13.95
CA ALA A 147 2.40 21.56 -13.22
C ALA A 147 2.17 21.40 -11.71
N ILE A 148 2.96 20.55 -11.05
CA ILE A 148 2.83 20.35 -9.61
C ILE A 148 3.54 21.47 -8.84
N VAL A 149 2.83 22.06 -7.87
CA VAL A 149 3.38 23.08 -6.97
C VAL A 149 4.39 22.46 -6.02
N ARG A 150 5.67 22.87 -6.11
CA ARG A 150 6.80 22.29 -5.37
C ARG A 150 6.54 22.14 -3.87
N THR A 151 6.01 23.18 -3.23
CA THR A 151 5.71 23.19 -1.79
C THR A 151 4.53 22.28 -1.40
N ARG A 152 3.81 21.74 -2.37
CA ARG A 152 2.66 20.84 -2.21
C ARG A 152 2.92 19.44 -2.78
N TYR A 153 4.15 19.14 -3.13
CA TYR A 153 4.51 17.86 -3.75
C TYR A 153 4.21 16.66 -2.83
N ASP A 154 4.39 16.80 -1.52
CA ASP A 154 4.07 15.74 -0.56
C ASP A 154 2.56 15.45 -0.54
N LYS A 155 1.72 16.48 -0.66
CA LYS A 155 0.28 16.29 -0.77
C LYS A 155 -0.12 15.59 -2.07
N PHE A 156 0.54 15.91 -3.17
CA PHE A 156 0.38 15.19 -4.44
C PHE A 156 0.76 13.71 -4.30
N ARG A 157 1.89 13.42 -3.64
CA ARG A 157 2.31 12.04 -3.35
C ARG A 157 1.30 11.30 -2.48
N GLN A 158 0.79 11.93 -1.43
CA GLN A 158 -0.23 11.36 -0.54
C GLN A 158 -1.51 10.99 -1.30
N ILE A 159 -2.01 11.89 -2.16
CA ILE A 159 -3.18 11.63 -3.00
C ILE A 159 -2.94 10.44 -3.92
N ASN A 160 -1.81 10.40 -4.62
CA ASN A 160 -1.48 9.29 -5.50
C ASN A 160 -1.32 7.97 -4.73
N ARG A 161 -0.73 8.01 -3.53
CA ARG A 161 -0.60 6.81 -2.68
C ARG A 161 -1.97 6.27 -2.26
N PHE A 162 -2.91 7.14 -1.92
CA PHE A 162 -4.27 6.74 -1.65
C PHE A 162 -4.93 6.08 -2.87
N LEU A 163 -4.73 6.63 -4.05
CA LEU A 163 -5.26 6.06 -5.29
C LEU A 163 -4.62 4.71 -5.64
N GLU A 164 -3.36 4.46 -5.28
CA GLU A 164 -2.74 3.12 -5.41
C GLU A 164 -3.50 2.08 -4.56
N PHE A 165 -3.92 2.42 -3.33
CA PHE A 165 -4.76 1.53 -2.50
C PHE A 165 -6.15 1.31 -3.09
N ILE A 166 -6.74 2.33 -3.73
CA ILE A 166 -7.99 2.17 -4.46
C ILE A 166 -7.78 1.27 -5.69
N GLU A 167 -6.67 1.41 -6.42
CA GLU A 167 -6.35 0.55 -7.58
C GLU A 167 -6.22 -0.92 -7.18
N ASP A 168 -5.58 -1.21 -6.05
CA ASP A 168 -5.41 -2.56 -5.53
C ASP A 168 -6.74 -3.28 -5.24
N ILE A 169 -7.79 -2.53 -4.88
CA ILE A 169 -9.09 -3.11 -4.51
C ILE A 169 -10.11 -3.11 -5.67
N LEU A 170 -9.76 -2.59 -6.84
CA LEU A 170 -10.67 -2.59 -8.00
C LEU A 170 -11.24 -3.98 -8.35
N PRO A 171 -10.50 -5.10 -8.22
CA PRO A 171 -11.05 -6.43 -8.47
C PRO A 171 -12.22 -6.82 -7.55
N GLN A 172 -12.43 -6.10 -6.44
CA GLN A 172 -13.52 -6.32 -5.50
C GLN A 172 -14.80 -5.53 -5.85
N LEU A 173 -14.67 -4.56 -6.76
CA LEU A 173 -15.76 -3.70 -7.21
C LEU A 173 -16.28 -4.18 -8.57
N ASP A 174 -17.61 -4.25 -8.71
CA ASP A 174 -18.26 -4.59 -9.98
C ASP A 174 -18.42 -3.31 -10.82
N LYS A 175 -17.74 -3.27 -11.98
CA LYS A 175 -17.75 -2.09 -12.83
C LYS A 175 -19.11 -1.80 -13.47
N ASP A 176 -19.90 -2.86 -13.72
CA ASP A 176 -21.17 -2.79 -14.44
C ASP A 176 -22.36 -2.48 -13.52
N LYS A 177 -22.20 -2.64 -12.20
CA LYS A 177 -23.21 -2.33 -11.21
C LYS A 177 -22.89 -1.03 -10.49
N GLU A 178 -23.94 -0.31 -10.05
CA GLU A 178 -23.72 0.83 -9.18
C GLU A 178 -23.09 0.39 -7.87
N GLN A 179 -21.93 0.99 -7.53
CA GLN A 179 -21.22 0.74 -6.30
C GLN A 179 -21.39 1.94 -5.37
N THR A 180 -21.98 1.72 -4.20
CA THR A 180 -22.13 2.76 -3.18
C THR A 180 -20.92 2.79 -2.27
N ILE A 181 -20.29 3.95 -2.15
CA ILE A 181 -19.11 4.20 -1.33
C ILE A 181 -19.43 5.26 -0.29
N ILE A 182 -19.06 5.03 0.98
CA ILE A 182 -19.18 6.04 2.03
C ILE A 182 -17.79 6.41 2.53
N ASP A 183 -17.55 7.72 2.65
CA ASP A 183 -16.35 8.30 3.26
C ASP A 183 -16.74 9.02 4.56
N PHE A 184 -16.39 8.42 5.69
CA PHE A 184 -16.67 8.95 7.01
C PHE A 184 -15.56 9.89 7.51
N GLY A 185 -15.94 11.07 8.01
CA GLY A 185 -15.00 12.10 8.42
C GLY A 185 -14.25 12.67 7.23
N CYS A 186 -14.96 12.91 6.12
CA CYS A 186 -14.37 13.31 4.86
C CYS A 186 -13.62 14.66 4.92
N GLY A 187 -13.87 15.49 5.93
CA GLY A 187 -13.22 16.78 6.14
C GLY A 187 -13.26 17.65 4.87
N LYS A 188 -12.13 18.23 4.46
CA LYS A 188 -12.01 19.00 3.21
C LYS A 188 -12.14 18.16 1.94
N SER A 189 -12.36 16.86 2.06
CA SER A 189 -12.73 15.88 1.02
C SER A 189 -11.80 15.77 -0.19
N TYR A 190 -10.54 16.20 -0.09
CA TYR A 190 -9.64 16.12 -1.24
C TYR A 190 -9.36 14.67 -1.67
N LEU A 191 -9.35 13.71 -0.74
CA LEU A 191 -9.21 12.29 -1.05
C LEU A 191 -10.52 11.70 -1.61
N THR A 192 -11.69 12.19 -1.14
CA THR A 192 -13.00 11.83 -1.68
C THR A 192 -13.15 12.31 -3.14
N PHE A 193 -12.72 13.55 -3.44
CA PHE A 193 -12.68 14.07 -4.82
C PHE A 193 -11.70 13.27 -5.69
N ALA A 194 -10.52 12.91 -5.16
CA ALA A 194 -9.55 12.09 -5.88
C ALA A 194 -10.11 10.70 -6.18
N MET A 195 -10.78 10.06 -5.22
CA MET A 195 -11.43 8.76 -5.39
C MET A 195 -12.53 8.82 -6.44
N TYR A 196 -13.41 9.84 -6.40
CA TYR A 196 -14.43 10.03 -7.42
C TYR A 196 -13.83 10.20 -8.81
N TYR A 197 -12.85 11.11 -8.95
CA TYR A 197 -12.17 11.36 -10.21
C TYR A 197 -11.54 10.09 -10.77
N TYR A 198 -10.84 9.35 -9.93
CA TYR A 198 -10.19 8.11 -10.34
C TYR A 198 -11.20 7.05 -10.77
N LEU A 199 -12.17 6.71 -9.91
CA LEU A 199 -13.13 5.65 -10.18
C LEU A 199 -14.10 6.00 -11.31
N LYS A 200 -14.70 7.21 -11.27
CA LYS A 200 -15.73 7.61 -12.24
C LYS A 200 -15.12 8.13 -13.53
N VAL A 201 -14.19 9.10 -13.44
CA VAL A 201 -13.68 9.81 -14.63
C VAL A 201 -12.60 8.98 -15.35
N LEU A 202 -11.59 8.47 -14.62
CA LEU A 202 -10.48 7.76 -15.25
C LEU A 202 -10.80 6.29 -15.55
N LYS A 203 -11.49 5.58 -14.66
CA LYS A 203 -11.74 4.13 -14.79
C LYS A 203 -13.14 3.80 -15.30
N GLY A 204 -14.07 4.75 -15.29
CA GLY A 204 -15.43 4.58 -15.83
C GLY A 204 -16.33 3.65 -15.00
N TYR A 205 -16.10 3.54 -13.69
CA TYR A 205 -16.97 2.76 -12.79
C TYR A 205 -18.31 3.46 -12.59
N ASN A 206 -19.38 2.67 -12.48
CA ASN A 206 -20.68 3.18 -12.04
C ASN A 206 -20.69 3.28 -10.52
N ILE A 207 -20.41 4.47 -9.99
CA ILE A 207 -20.28 4.70 -8.55
C ILE A 207 -21.22 5.82 -8.07
N ARG A 208 -21.61 5.72 -6.79
CA ARG A 208 -22.14 6.81 -5.99
C ARG A 208 -21.29 6.94 -4.74
N ILE A 209 -20.77 8.14 -4.46
CA ILE A 209 -19.99 8.40 -3.26
C ILE A 209 -20.76 9.34 -2.34
N ILE A 210 -20.78 9.02 -1.05
CA ILE A 210 -21.39 9.79 0.02
C ILE A 210 -20.30 10.17 1.00
N GLY A 211 -19.99 11.45 1.12
CA GLY A 211 -19.10 12.00 2.14
C GLY A 211 -19.90 12.48 3.35
N LEU A 212 -19.46 12.15 4.55
CA LEU A 212 -20.07 12.56 5.81
C LEU A 212 -19.07 13.27 6.70
N ASP A 213 -19.47 14.42 7.25
CA ASP A 213 -18.70 15.14 8.27
C ASP A 213 -19.66 15.89 9.21
N LEU A 214 -19.19 16.22 10.42
CA LEU A 214 -19.97 16.95 11.43
C LEU A 214 -20.00 18.44 11.18
N LYS A 215 -19.11 18.98 10.34
CA LYS A 215 -18.93 20.41 10.14
C LYS A 215 -19.74 20.90 8.94
N LYS A 216 -20.81 21.64 9.22
CA LYS A 216 -21.73 22.14 8.22
C LYS A 216 -21.05 23.01 7.16
N ASP A 217 -20.18 23.93 7.57
CA ASP A 217 -19.42 24.81 6.68
C ASP A 217 -18.53 24.05 5.70
N VAL A 218 -17.93 22.97 6.16
CA VAL A 218 -17.12 22.05 5.34
C VAL A 218 -17.98 21.34 4.31
N ILE A 219 -19.14 20.82 4.73
CA ILE A 219 -20.10 20.13 3.85
C ILE A 219 -20.67 21.08 2.76
N GLU A 220 -21.06 22.29 3.13
CA GLU A 220 -21.52 23.30 2.19
C GLU A 220 -20.44 23.61 1.13
N HIS A 221 -19.20 23.80 1.57
CA HIS A 221 -18.07 24.04 0.67
C HIS A 221 -17.83 22.84 -0.27
N CYS A 222 -17.83 21.61 0.24
CA CYS A 222 -17.65 20.40 -0.56
C CYS A 222 -18.76 20.25 -1.61
N ASN A 223 -20.02 20.55 -1.27
CA ASN A 223 -21.13 20.53 -2.22
C ASN A 223 -21.01 21.61 -3.31
N GLN A 224 -20.47 22.79 -2.99
CA GLN A 224 -20.15 23.82 -4.00
C GLN A 224 -19.07 23.31 -4.97
N LEU A 225 -18.00 22.71 -4.46
CA LEU A 225 -16.92 22.18 -5.27
C LEU A 225 -17.39 21.01 -6.16
N ARG A 226 -18.20 20.08 -5.63
CA ARG A 226 -18.74 18.98 -6.45
C ARG A 226 -19.54 19.48 -7.64
N THR A 227 -20.36 20.53 -7.41
CA THR A 227 -21.15 21.17 -8.47
C THR A 227 -20.25 21.84 -9.50
N LYS A 228 -19.21 22.55 -9.04
CA LYS A 228 -18.21 23.18 -9.91
C LYS A 228 -17.48 22.16 -10.80
N TYR A 229 -17.20 20.94 -10.29
CA TYR A 229 -16.52 19.90 -11.06
C TYR A 229 -17.47 19.02 -11.88
N GLY A 230 -18.78 19.19 -11.76
CA GLY A 230 -19.77 18.33 -12.41
C GLY A 230 -19.79 16.89 -11.88
N TYR A 231 -19.49 16.69 -10.59
CA TYR A 231 -19.47 15.37 -9.95
C TYR A 231 -20.87 15.02 -9.43
N ASP A 232 -21.76 14.66 -10.33
CA ASP A 232 -23.20 14.46 -10.11
C ASP A 232 -23.57 13.27 -9.20
N ARG A 233 -22.64 12.31 -9.05
CA ARG A 233 -22.81 11.10 -8.21
C ARG A 233 -21.96 11.16 -6.93
N LEU A 234 -21.57 12.35 -6.49
CA LEU A 234 -20.86 12.64 -5.26
C LEU A 234 -21.70 13.58 -4.41
N ASP A 235 -22.15 13.13 -3.25
CA ASP A 235 -22.98 13.91 -2.34
C ASP A 235 -22.28 14.06 -0.98
N PHE A 236 -22.42 15.21 -0.34
CA PHE A 236 -21.91 15.45 1.01
C PHE A 236 -23.04 15.83 1.95
N TYR A 237 -23.09 15.17 3.11
CA TYR A 237 -24.10 15.40 4.13
C TYR A 237 -23.47 15.68 5.50
N GLU A 238 -24.07 16.62 6.24
CA GLU A 238 -23.79 16.79 7.65
C GLU A 238 -24.37 15.60 8.42
N GLY A 239 -23.56 14.92 9.21
CA GLY A 239 -24.05 13.78 9.97
C GLY A 239 -22.98 13.10 10.79
N ASP A 240 -23.43 12.51 11.90
CA ASP A 240 -22.65 11.65 12.75
C ASP A 240 -22.64 10.20 12.21
N ILE A 241 -21.49 9.58 12.26
CA ILE A 241 -21.27 8.19 11.81
C ILE A 241 -22.25 7.23 12.52
N ALA A 242 -22.38 7.36 13.84
CA ALA A 242 -23.18 6.42 14.64
C ALA A 242 -24.68 6.47 14.27
N SER A 243 -25.21 7.66 13.99
CA SER A 243 -26.63 7.91 13.73
C SER A 243 -27.06 7.80 12.26
N TYR A 244 -26.11 7.79 11.29
CA TYR A 244 -26.43 7.81 9.87
C TYR A 244 -27.20 6.55 9.43
N LYS A 245 -28.35 6.76 8.76
CA LYS A 245 -29.27 5.71 8.27
C LYS A 245 -29.65 5.88 6.80
N GLY A 246 -28.91 6.66 6.04
CA GLY A 246 -29.26 7.00 4.64
C GLY A 246 -29.06 5.90 3.61
N VAL A 247 -28.58 4.72 4.01
CA VAL A 247 -28.36 3.56 3.14
C VAL A 247 -28.60 2.24 3.88
N ASP A 248 -29.00 1.21 3.15
CA ASP A 248 -29.20 -0.14 3.67
C ASP A 248 -28.01 -1.08 3.43
N SER A 249 -27.24 -0.81 2.37
CA SER A 249 -26.04 -1.54 2.00
C SER A 249 -25.01 -0.63 1.38
N VAL A 250 -23.73 -0.99 1.51
CA VAL A 250 -22.60 -0.22 0.99
C VAL A 250 -21.56 -1.20 0.43
N ASP A 251 -20.96 -0.89 -0.71
CA ASP A 251 -19.93 -1.72 -1.31
C ASP A 251 -18.54 -1.43 -0.73
N MET A 252 -18.26 -0.16 -0.42
CA MET A 252 -16.97 0.24 0.18
C MET A 252 -17.16 1.32 1.24
N VAL A 253 -16.46 1.18 2.35
CA VAL A 253 -16.35 2.21 3.40
C VAL A 253 -14.92 2.71 3.46
N VAL A 254 -14.77 4.02 3.45
CA VAL A 254 -13.52 4.74 3.66
C VAL A 254 -13.64 5.58 4.92
N THR A 255 -12.63 5.55 5.79
CA THR A 255 -12.55 6.40 6.97
C THR A 255 -11.09 6.73 7.25
N LEU A 256 -10.67 7.92 6.86
CA LEU A 256 -9.27 8.31 6.91
C LEU A 256 -8.95 9.23 8.09
N HIS A 257 -9.96 9.83 8.72
CA HIS A 257 -9.78 10.81 9.79
C HIS A 257 -10.88 10.76 10.87
N ALA A 258 -11.56 9.63 11.04
CA ALA A 258 -12.45 9.43 12.18
C ALA A 258 -11.61 9.17 13.44
N CYS A 259 -11.74 10.05 14.43
CA CYS A 259 -10.93 9.97 15.64
C CYS A 259 -11.49 8.97 16.65
N ASP A 260 -10.58 8.22 17.30
CA ASP A 260 -10.83 7.34 18.43
C ASP A 260 -11.97 6.33 18.16
N THR A 261 -13.00 6.32 19.00
CA THR A 261 -14.15 5.42 18.87
C THR A 261 -15.02 5.70 17.64
N ALA A 262 -14.96 6.88 17.03
CA ALA A 262 -15.64 7.14 15.75
C ALA A 262 -15.17 6.18 14.63
N THR A 263 -13.90 5.78 14.65
CA THR A 263 -13.39 4.71 13.77
C THR A 263 -14.14 3.40 14.02
N ASP A 264 -14.37 3.05 15.29
CA ASP A 264 -15.04 1.79 15.67
C ASP A 264 -16.50 1.75 15.19
N TYR A 265 -17.22 2.87 15.31
CA TYR A 265 -18.57 3.00 14.74
C TYR A 265 -18.56 2.88 13.22
N ALA A 266 -17.58 3.45 12.53
CA ALA A 266 -17.45 3.32 11.08
C ALA A 266 -17.21 1.86 10.66
N LEU A 267 -16.31 1.16 11.34
CA LEU A 267 -16.01 -0.25 11.09
C LEU A 267 -17.21 -1.16 11.36
N ALA A 268 -17.91 -0.97 12.51
CA ALA A 268 -19.10 -1.74 12.85
C ALA A 268 -20.22 -1.55 11.82
N LYS A 269 -20.47 -0.30 11.37
CA LYS A 269 -21.43 -0.01 10.29
C LYS A 269 -21.02 -0.62 8.96
N ALA A 270 -19.75 -0.59 8.61
CA ALA A 270 -19.24 -1.22 7.40
C ALA A 270 -19.52 -2.73 7.40
N VAL A 271 -19.31 -3.40 8.55
CA VAL A 271 -19.67 -4.83 8.73
C VAL A 271 -21.16 -5.02 8.59
N LYS A 272 -21.98 -4.22 9.27
CA LYS A 272 -23.45 -4.31 9.26
C LYS A 272 -24.03 -4.09 7.86
N TRP A 273 -23.52 -3.16 7.08
CA TRP A 273 -23.94 -2.91 5.69
C TRP A 273 -23.38 -3.95 4.70
N GLY A 274 -22.51 -4.83 5.16
CA GLY A 274 -21.93 -5.87 4.33
C GLY A 274 -20.89 -5.37 3.33
N ALA A 275 -20.21 -4.27 3.63
CA ALA A 275 -19.21 -3.67 2.76
C ALA A 275 -18.21 -4.72 2.24
N LYS A 276 -17.94 -4.71 0.94
CA LYS A 276 -16.96 -5.61 0.30
C LYS A 276 -15.53 -5.20 0.66
N VAL A 277 -15.31 -3.90 0.81
CA VAL A 277 -14.00 -3.31 1.12
C VAL A 277 -14.13 -2.27 2.22
N ILE A 278 -13.17 -2.27 3.13
CA ILE A 278 -13.00 -1.25 4.17
C ILE A 278 -11.58 -0.72 4.09
N LEU A 279 -11.42 0.59 4.00
CA LEU A 279 -10.15 1.30 4.08
C LEU A 279 -10.21 2.27 5.26
N SER A 280 -9.45 2.01 6.32
CA SER A 280 -9.47 2.82 7.53
C SER A 280 -8.07 3.26 7.93
N VAL A 281 -7.89 4.55 8.20
CA VAL A 281 -6.66 5.13 8.76
C VAL A 281 -6.98 5.71 10.13
N PRO A 282 -6.85 4.91 11.21
CA PRO A 282 -7.08 5.37 12.56
C PRO A 282 -6.03 6.41 12.97
N CYS A 283 -6.47 7.52 13.55
CA CYS A 283 -5.55 8.59 13.96
C CYS A 283 -5.38 8.73 15.47
N CYS A 284 -6.32 8.24 16.27
CA CYS A 284 -6.34 8.33 17.73
C CYS A 284 -6.84 7.03 18.34
N GLN A 285 -6.29 6.65 19.50
CA GLN A 285 -6.65 5.46 20.27
C GLN A 285 -6.69 5.80 21.77
N HIS A 286 -7.43 6.87 22.10
CA HIS A 286 -7.51 7.36 23.49
C HIS A 286 -8.22 6.39 24.42
N GLU A 287 -9.20 5.63 23.93
CA GLU A 287 -9.92 4.63 24.70
C GLU A 287 -8.95 3.63 25.33
N ALA A 288 -8.16 2.94 24.53
CA ALA A 288 -7.18 1.96 25.00
C ALA A 288 -6.06 2.63 25.84
N ASN A 289 -5.58 3.81 25.44
CA ASN A 289 -4.51 4.50 26.15
C ASN A 289 -4.87 4.87 27.61
N ARG A 290 -6.17 5.07 27.92
CA ARG A 290 -6.63 5.38 29.29
C ARG A 290 -6.57 4.15 30.19
N THR A 291 -6.91 2.98 29.68
CA THR A 291 -7.14 1.76 30.47
C THR A 291 -6.01 0.76 30.39
N ILE A 292 -5.18 0.80 29.32
CA ILE A 292 -4.12 -0.17 29.10
C ILE A 292 -3.14 -0.23 30.27
N ALA A 293 -2.97 -1.43 30.83
CA ALA A 293 -2.07 -1.70 31.94
C ALA A 293 -1.62 -3.16 31.88
N ASP A 294 -0.36 -3.41 32.17
CA ASP A 294 0.25 -4.72 32.32
C ASP A 294 1.56 -4.57 33.07
N ASP A 295 1.73 -5.32 34.17
CA ASP A 295 2.90 -5.21 35.03
C ASP A 295 4.19 -5.67 34.34
N THR A 296 4.10 -6.62 33.43
CA THR A 296 5.27 -7.12 32.68
C THR A 296 5.76 -6.10 31.65
N LEU A 297 4.88 -5.19 31.22
CA LEU A 297 5.15 -4.11 30.30
C LEU A 297 5.39 -2.75 30.99
N ALA A 298 5.57 -2.73 32.32
CA ALA A 298 5.88 -1.50 33.06
C ALA A 298 6.98 -0.65 32.41
N PRO A 299 8.11 -1.21 31.90
CA PRO A 299 9.13 -0.42 31.21
C PRO A 299 8.65 0.34 29.97
N VAL A 300 7.51 -0.03 29.40
CA VAL A 300 6.84 0.67 28.29
C VAL A 300 5.74 1.60 28.80
N MET A 301 4.96 1.12 29.77
CA MET A 301 3.77 1.83 30.29
C MET A 301 4.10 3.05 31.14
N ASP A 302 5.27 3.06 31.81
CA ASP A 302 5.74 4.17 32.63
C ASP A 302 6.06 5.43 31.81
N TYR A 303 6.29 5.30 30.52
CA TYR A 303 6.57 6.43 29.63
C TYR A 303 5.37 6.76 28.76
N GLY A 304 4.71 7.91 29.01
CA GLY A 304 3.46 8.28 28.34
C GLY A 304 3.51 8.20 26.81
N ILE A 305 4.63 8.60 26.18
CA ILE A 305 4.80 8.50 24.73
C ILE A 305 4.90 7.05 24.23
N LEU A 306 5.50 6.15 25.01
CA LEU A 306 5.59 4.73 24.66
C LEU A 306 4.24 4.04 24.89
N LYS A 307 3.57 4.35 26.02
CA LYS A 307 2.22 3.88 26.32
C LYS A 307 1.24 4.25 25.19
N GLU A 308 1.23 5.50 24.75
CA GLU A 308 0.37 5.98 23.66
C GLU A 308 0.62 5.23 22.35
N ARG A 309 1.88 5.03 21.97
CA ARG A 309 2.25 4.30 20.77
C ARG A 309 1.87 2.82 20.85
N PHE A 310 2.09 2.19 22.01
CA PHE A 310 1.73 0.80 22.23
C PHE A 310 0.21 0.61 22.20
N ALA A 311 -0.56 1.49 22.86
CA ALA A 311 -2.01 1.49 22.81
C ALA A 311 -2.54 1.63 21.37
N ALA A 312 -1.90 2.48 20.56
CA ALA A 312 -2.27 2.63 19.15
C ALA A 312 -2.09 1.34 18.36
N ILE A 313 -0.92 0.70 18.47
CA ILE A 313 -0.62 -0.56 17.76
C ILE A 313 -1.53 -1.69 18.23
N ALA A 314 -1.75 -1.82 19.55
CA ALA A 314 -2.63 -2.84 20.12
C ALA A 314 -4.08 -2.67 19.64
N THR A 315 -4.59 -1.44 19.64
CA THR A 315 -5.96 -1.14 19.18
C THR A 315 -6.13 -1.45 17.70
N ASP A 316 -5.19 -1.03 16.85
CA ASP A 316 -5.30 -1.23 15.41
C ASP A 316 -5.13 -2.72 15.03
N GLY A 317 -4.29 -3.47 15.76
CA GLY A 317 -4.21 -4.91 15.65
C GLY A 317 -5.52 -5.61 16.04
N ALA A 318 -6.14 -5.19 17.15
CA ALA A 318 -7.44 -5.70 17.57
C ALA A 318 -8.55 -5.39 16.56
N ARG A 319 -8.60 -4.18 16.01
CA ARG A 319 -9.55 -3.79 14.95
C ARG A 319 -9.45 -4.71 13.74
N ALA A 320 -8.22 -4.98 13.28
CA ALA A 320 -7.99 -5.91 12.18
C ALA A 320 -8.51 -7.32 12.50
N LYS A 321 -8.18 -7.86 13.67
CA LYS A 321 -8.62 -9.18 14.11
C LYS A 321 -10.14 -9.28 14.31
N LEU A 322 -10.77 -8.23 14.83
CA LEU A 322 -12.24 -8.17 14.95
C LEU A 322 -12.92 -8.19 13.56
N LEU A 323 -12.34 -7.54 12.55
CA LEU A 323 -12.84 -7.64 11.17
C LEU A 323 -12.64 -9.05 10.60
N GLU A 324 -11.51 -9.73 10.88
CA GLU A 324 -11.28 -11.13 10.49
C GLU A 324 -12.34 -12.04 11.10
N SER A 325 -12.70 -11.83 12.35
CA SER A 325 -13.77 -12.60 13.01
C SER A 325 -15.15 -12.43 12.36
N LYS A 326 -15.36 -11.34 11.60
CA LYS A 326 -16.59 -11.07 10.83
C LYS A 326 -16.48 -11.42 9.35
N GLY A 327 -15.45 -12.16 8.94
CA GLY A 327 -15.29 -12.71 7.60
C GLY A 327 -14.59 -11.79 6.61
N TYR A 328 -13.70 -10.93 7.09
CA TYR A 328 -12.80 -10.14 6.26
C TYR A 328 -11.39 -10.72 6.27
N GLN A 329 -10.67 -10.55 5.18
CA GLN A 329 -9.22 -10.68 5.14
C GLN A 329 -8.61 -9.30 5.32
N THR A 330 -7.74 -9.15 6.32
CA THR A 330 -7.16 -7.86 6.67
C THR A 330 -5.68 -7.75 6.32
N GLN A 331 -5.23 -6.53 6.09
CA GLN A 331 -3.84 -6.15 5.95
C GLN A 331 -3.64 -4.80 6.63
N ILE A 332 -2.55 -4.67 7.38
CA ILE A 332 -2.12 -3.37 7.92
C ILE A 332 -0.95 -2.91 7.05
N LEU A 333 -1.11 -1.74 6.44
CA LEU A 333 -0.21 -1.18 5.43
C LEU A 333 0.24 0.22 5.85
N GLU A 334 1.41 0.64 5.40
CA GLU A 334 1.86 2.01 5.57
C GLU A 334 1.14 2.92 4.55
N PHE A 335 0.39 3.91 5.05
CA PHE A 335 -0.41 4.83 4.23
C PHE A 335 0.45 5.96 3.64
N ILE A 336 1.22 6.62 4.50
CA ILE A 336 2.17 7.67 4.14
C ILE A 336 3.48 7.46 4.88
N ASP A 337 4.57 8.09 4.39
CA ASP A 337 5.88 7.96 5.02
C ASP A 337 5.84 8.44 6.49
N MET A 338 6.50 7.72 7.39
CA MET A 338 6.58 8.04 8.83
C MET A 338 7.20 9.41 9.12
N GLU A 339 7.94 9.97 8.16
CA GLU A 339 8.49 11.33 8.25
C GLU A 339 7.42 12.41 8.41
N HIS A 340 6.20 12.14 7.96
CA HIS A 340 5.08 13.09 8.03
C HIS A 340 4.19 12.92 9.26
N THR A 341 3.99 11.68 9.73
CA THR A 341 3.22 11.38 10.93
C THR A 341 3.49 9.94 11.41
N PRO A 342 3.60 9.70 12.73
CA PRO A 342 3.68 8.35 13.28
C PRO A 342 2.34 7.58 13.17
N LYS A 343 1.22 8.26 12.87
CA LYS A 343 -0.13 7.70 12.73
C LYS A 343 -0.45 7.51 11.26
N ASN A 344 0.21 6.55 10.65
CA ASN A 344 0.26 6.35 9.22
C ASN A 344 -0.17 4.93 8.76
N LEU A 345 -0.83 4.17 9.62
CA LEU A 345 -1.28 2.83 9.30
C LEU A 345 -2.65 2.85 8.62
N LEU A 346 -2.78 2.09 7.55
CA LEU A 346 -4.03 1.79 6.86
C LEU A 346 -4.45 0.35 7.17
N ILE A 347 -5.62 0.16 7.73
CA ILE A 347 -6.30 -1.12 7.80
C ILE A 347 -7.08 -1.28 6.51
N ARG A 348 -6.67 -2.24 5.67
CA ARG A 348 -7.41 -2.68 4.48
C ARG A 348 -8.08 -4.00 4.78
N ALA A 349 -9.41 -4.06 4.69
CA ALA A 349 -10.17 -5.27 4.89
C ALA A 349 -11.02 -5.59 3.66
N VAL A 350 -10.94 -6.82 3.18
CA VAL A 350 -11.69 -7.32 2.01
C VAL A 350 -12.57 -8.47 2.46
N LYS A 351 -13.87 -8.40 2.17
CA LYS A 351 -14.84 -9.40 2.59
C LYS A 351 -14.62 -10.74 1.87
N THR A 352 -14.39 -11.78 2.63
CA THR A 352 -14.24 -13.16 2.13
C THR A 352 -15.46 -14.02 2.42
N GLY A 353 -16.29 -13.60 3.37
CA GLY A 353 -17.42 -14.36 3.89
C GLY A 353 -17.04 -15.57 4.74
N LYS A 354 -15.77 -15.67 5.18
CA LYS A 354 -15.25 -16.77 6.03
C LYS A 354 -14.84 -16.21 7.38
N PRO A 355 -15.73 -16.19 8.40
CA PRO A 355 -15.40 -15.71 9.73
C PRO A 355 -14.30 -16.56 10.38
N ASP A 356 -13.38 -15.90 11.09
CA ASP A 356 -12.33 -16.54 11.88
C ASP A 356 -12.64 -16.42 13.39
N ALA A 357 -13.16 -17.49 13.96
CA ALA A 357 -13.47 -17.55 15.39
C ALA A 357 -12.19 -17.48 16.27
N GLY A 358 -11.04 -17.93 15.75
CA GLY A 358 -9.75 -17.84 16.44
C GLY A 358 -9.32 -16.38 16.60
N ALA A 359 -9.51 -15.56 15.57
CA ALA A 359 -9.20 -14.14 15.61
C ALA A 359 -9.97 -13.38 16.71
N TYR A 360 -11.24 -13.71 16.91
CA TYR A 360 -12.02 -13.14 18.01
C TYR A 360 -11.45 -13.51 19.38
N LYS A 361 -11.10 -14.78 19.58
CA LYS A 361 -10.50 -15.25 20.83
C LYS A 361 -9.17 -14.56 21.11
N GLU A 362 -8.32 -14.40 20.11
CA GLU A 362 -7.05 -13.66 20.24
C GLU A 362 -7.26 -12.24 20.77
N VAL A 363 -8.34 -11.56 20.33
CA VAL A 363 -8.68 -10.22 20.83
C VAL A 363 -9.17 -10.27 22.29
N LEU A 364 -9.96 -11.28 22.68
CA LEU A 364 -10.40 -11.43 24.07
C LEU A 364 -9.20 -11.64 25.00
N ASP A 365 -8.33 -12.60 24.65
CA ASP A 365 -7.13 -12.93 25.43
C ASP A 365 -6.22 -11.70 25.60
N MET A 366 -6.00 -10.93 24.50
CA MET A 366 -5.23 -9.69 24.54
C MET A 366 -5.92 -8.59 25.38
N SER A 367 -7.24 -8.45 25.25
CA SER A 367 -8.02 -7.45 25.99
C SER A 367 -7.96 -7.69 27.50
N GLU A 368 -8.04 -8.95 27.93
CA GLU A 368 -7.90 -9.36 29.32
C GLU A 368 -6.47 -9.09 29.83
N ALA A 369 -5.45 -9.53 29.07
CA ALA A 369 -4.05 -9.36 29.44
C ALA A 369 -3.64 -7.89 29.58
N LEU A 370 -4.14 -7.01 28.71
CA LEU A 370 -3.76 -5.60 28.66
C LEU A 370 -4.76 -4.67 29.37
N ASN A 371 -5.80 -5.20 30.01
CA ASN A 371 -6.86 -4.43 30.65
C ASN A 371 -7.50 -3.38 29.73
N ILE A 372 -7.85 -3.78 28.50
CA ILE A 372 -8.51 -2.92 27.50
C ILE A 372 -9.90 -3.45 27.17
N ASP A 373 -10.86 -2.56 26.96
CA ASP A 373 -12.24 -2.91 26.61
C ASP A 373 -12.71 -2.04 25.43
N LEU A 374 -12.52 -2.59 24.22
CA LEU A 374 -12.66 -1.85 22.97
C LEU A 374 -14.11 -1.66 22.56
N THR A 375 -14.47 -0.44 22.15
CA THR A 375 -15.81 -0.12 21.62
C THR A 375 -16.17 -0.97 20.41
N LEU A 376 -15.24 -1.23 19.49
CA LEU A 376 -15.54 -2.06 18.31
C LEU A 376 -15.97 -3.48 18.69
N LYS A 377 -15.35 -4.09 19.72
CA LYS A 377 -15.75 -5.40 20.20
C LYS A 377 -17.24 -5.42 20.58
N LYS A 378 -17.66 -4.45 21.41
CA LYS A 378 -19.05 -4.31 21.87
C LYS A 378 -20.03 -4.11 20.72
N LEU A 379 -19.69 -3.22 19.78
CA LEU A 379 -20.53 -2.90 18.61
C LEU A 379 -20.69 -4.08 17.62
N LEU A 380 -19.80 -5.04 17.65
CA LEU A 380 -19.86 -6.23 16.80
C LEU A 380 -20.53 -7.43 17.49
N GLU A 381 -20.75 -7.37 18.80
CA GLU A 381 -21.52 -8.37 19.58
C GLU A 381 -23.05 -8.14 19.45
N ASP A 382 -23.46 -6.84 19.27
CA ASP A 382 -24.85 -6.42 19.03
C ASP A 382 -25.31 -6.68 17.56
#